data_649e82ec03769aacb87f41552537c915
#
_entry.id   649e82ec03769aacb87f41552537c915
#
_cell.length_a   1.000
_cell.length_b   1.000
_cell.length_c   1.000
_cell.angle_alpha   90.00
_cell.angle_beta   90.00
_cell.angle_gamma   90.00
#
_symmetry.space_group_name_H-M   'P 1'
#
loop_
_entity.id
_entity.type
_entity.pdbx_description
1 polymer ?
#
loop_
_entity_poly.entity_id
_entity_poly.type
_entity_poly.pdbx_seq_one_letter_code
_entity_poly.pdbx_strand_id
1 'polypeptide(L)'
;ASALAAAGACLAAGMFTVLHHPVPGPRVSNLAAARLAGPVAAPSPATGSAPAAAADPRKGVAAWNFTGARKALRLSGASWFYTWAAGPNGISAPPGARFVPMIWGSGSVTSANLAEAQRHGHILLGFNEPDMASQSNLSPSAALSLWPKLQATGMQLGSPAVAFGADQPGGWLDRFMKGAHRRGYRVNFITLHWYGGDFRTAAAVRELKSYLQAVWQRYRKPIWLTEYALTDFGASPARYPTWSQQAAFVTASTAMLERLPYLRRYAWFALPSNSTDGTVGLYRSGARATAAGSAFRLAPGR
;
A
#
# COMPACT_ATOMS: atom_id res chain seq x y z
N ALA A 1 -24.12 -12.91 -18.90
CA ALA A 1 -24.63 -11.56 -18.79
C ALA A 1 -24.89 -11.27 -17.30
N SER A 2 -23.93 -10.75 -16.61
CA SER A 2 -24.10 -10.33 -15.20
C SER A 2 -23.73 -8.86 -15.13
N ALA A 3 -24.70 -8.06 -14.80
CA ALA A 3 -24.54 -6.64 -14.55
C ALA A 3 -23.70 -6.46 -13.26
N LEU A 4 -22.45 -6.03 -13.39
CA LEU A 4 -21.70 -5.47 -12.28
C LEU A 4 -22.14 -4.02 -12.12
N ALA A 5 -23.00 -3.80 -11.14
CA ALA A 5 -23.43 -2.49 -10.73
C ALA A 5 -22.25 -1.72 -10.09
N ALA A 6 -22.05 -0.52 -10.56
CA ALA A 6 -21.13 0.45 -9.99
C ALA A 6 -21.56 0.83 -8.56
N ALA A 7 -20.78 0.46 -7.56
CA ALA A 7 -20.90 0.99 -6.21
C ALA A 7 -19.54 0.95 -5.53
N GLY A 8 -18.76 1.96 -5.75
CA GLY A 8 -17.47 2.17 -5.12
C GLY A 8 -17.24 3.64 -4.82
N ALA A 9 -18.12 4.23 -4.06
CA ALA A 9 -17.93 5.60 -3.61
C ALA A 9 -18.05 5.63 -2.08
N CYS A 10 -17.07 6.20 -1.41
CA CYS A 10 -17.07 6.69 -0.02
C CYS A 10 -16.10 6.06 0.96
N LEU A 11 -14.80 6.04 0.70
CA LEU A 11 -13.85 5.95 1.82
C LEU A 11 -12.58 6.81 1.69
N ALA A 12 -12.38 7.48 0.57
CA ALA A 12 -11.19 8.34 0.38
C ALA A 12 -11.48 9.86 0.32
N ALA A 13 -12.73 10.28 0.35
CA ALA A 13 -13.08 11.70 0.18
C ALA A 13 -12.92 12.57 1.45
N GLY A 14 -12.57 12.00 2.60
CA GLY A 14 -12.53 12.72 3.89
C GLY A 14 -11.16 13.20 4.37
N MET A 15 -10.05 12.94 3.69
CA MET A 15 -8.72 13.12 4.31
C MET A 15 -7.73 14.06 3.61
N PHE A 16 -8.12 14.86 2.65
CA PHE A 16 -7.17 15.79 2.00
C PHE A 16 -7.59 17.26 2.08
N THR A 17 -7.79 17.77 3.31
CA THR A 17 -7.71 19.21 3.55
C THR A 17 -6.49 19.45 4.45
N VAL A 18 -5.34 19.68 3.84
CA VAL A 18 -4.13 20.11 4.55
C VAL A 18 -4.22 21.60 4.77
N LEU A 19 -4.65 22.01 5.95
CA LEU A 19 -4.46 23.37 6.46
C LEU A 19 -3.02 23.51 6.97
N HIS A 20 -2.24 24.33 6.26
CA HIS A 20 -0.93 24.77 6.73
C HIS A 20 -1.10 25.77 7.87
N HIS A 21 -0.73 25.38 9.09
CA HIS A 21 -0.43 26.33 10.16
C HIS A 21 1.02 26.15 10.60
N PRO A 22 1.80 27.25 10.71
CA PRO A 22 3.17 27.18 11.21
C PRO A 22 3.17 27.02 12.73
N VAL A 23 3.91 26.05 13.24
CA VAL A 23 4.13 25.80 14.67
C VAL A 23 5.42 26.49 15.07
N PRO A 24 5.44 27.32 16.17
CA PRO A 24 6.67 27.91 16.71
C PRO A 24 7.50 26.87 17.43
N GLY A 25 8.82 26.89 17.25
CA GLY A 25 9.77 25.99 17.86
C GLY A 25 9.96 26.22 19.37
N PRO A 26 10.30 25.19 20.15
CA PRO A 26 10.61 25.32 21.56
C PRO A 26 12.06 25.74 21.80
N ARG A 27 12.21 26.66 22.79
CA ARG A 27 13.47 27.14 23.31
C ARG A 27 14.19 26.06 24.12
N VAL A 28 15.48 25.92 23.90
CA VAL A 28 16.39 25.10 24.70
C VAL A 28 16.68 25.79 26.04
N SER A 29 16.58 25.04 27.13
CA SER A 29 17.19 25.41 28.44
C SER A 29 18.08 24.28 28.88
N ASN A 30 19.36 24.61 29.02
CA ASN A 30 20.41 23.78 29.63
C ASN A 30 20.22 23.71 31.14
N LEU A 31 20.34 22.53 31.74
CA LEU A 31 20.78 22.37 33.11
C LEU A 31 21.63 21.11 33.24
N ALA A 32 22.79 21.31 33.83
CA ALA A 32 23.88 20.34 34.00
C ALA A 32 23.79 19.55 35.32
N ALA A 33 24.38 18.36 35.26
CA ALA A 33 25.11 17.64 36.28
C ALA A 33 24.40 17.07 37.53
N ALA A 34 24.56 15.76 37.75
CA ALA A 34 25.32 15.18 38.85
C ALA A 34 25.47 13.67 38.70
N ARG A 35 26.70 13.22 38.81
CA ARG A 35 27.09 11.80 38.91
C ARG A 35 26.79 11.27 40.31
N LEU A 36 26.22 10.06 40.40
CA LEU A 36 26.43 9.16 41.55
C LEU A 36 26.57 7.73 41.02
N ALA A 37 27.71 7.13 41.40
CA ALA A 37 28.02 5.74 41.13
C ALA A 37 27.30 4.84 42.14
N GLY A 38 26.67 3.77 41.66
CA GLY A 38 26.11 2.69 42.45
C GLY A 38 26.51 1.32 41.84
N PRO A 39 26.45 0.22 42.60
CA PRO A 39 27.30 -0.95 42.41
C PRO A 39 26.98 -1.82 41.23
N VAL A 40 28.03 -2.45 40.70
CA VAL A 40 28.02 -3.42 39.61
C VAL A 40 27.23 -4.67 39.99
N ALA A 41 26.11 -4.92 39.29
CA ALA A 41 25.39 -6.18 39.37
C ALA A 41 25.94 -7.16 38.31
N ALA A 42 26.10 -8.43 38.71
CA ALA A 42 26.58 -9.51 37.89
C ALA A 42 25.70 -9.75 36.61
N PRO A 43 26.28 -10.24 35.51
CA PRO A 43 25.51 -10.46 34.27
C PRO A 43 24.55 -11.64 34.44
N SER A 44 23.25 -11.38 34.25
CA SER A 44 22.25 -12.42 34.02
C SER A 44 22.49 -13.06 32.66
N PRO A 45 22.19 -14.37 32.49
CA PRO A 45 22.35 -15.05 31.20
C PRO A 45 21.44 -14.41 30.14
N ALA A 46 22.04 -14.01 29.03
CA ALA A 46 21.36 -13.49 27.89
C ALA A 46 20.39 -14.56 27.35
N THR A 47 19.11 -14.37 27.57
CA THR A 47 18.07 -15.06 26.77
C THR A 47 18.23 -14.58 25.34
N GLY A 48 18.82 -15.43 24.49
CA GLY A 48 18.99 -15.18 23.08
C GLY A 48 17.63 -14.88 22.46
N SER A 49 17.38 -13.61 22.12
CA SER A 49 16.30 -13.25 21.22
C SER A 49 16.53 -13.98 19.91
N ALA A 50 15.61 -14.85 19.50
CA ALA A 50 15.59 -15.41 18.18
C ALA A 50 15.76 -14.28 17.15
N PRO A 51 16.60 -14.41 16.11
CA PRO A 51 16.80 -13.37 15.13
C PRO A 51 15.44 -13.01 14.53
N ALA A 52 15.11 -11.73 14.51
CA ALA A 52 13.93 -11.21 13.86
C ALA A 52 13.95 -11.74 12.42
N ALA A 53 12.92 -12.49 12.01
CA ALA A 53 12.81 -13.00 10.65
C ALA A 53 13.06 -11.84 9.68
N ALA A 54 13.95 -12.06 8.71
CA ALA A 54 14.29 -11.05 7.71
C ALA A 54 12.98 -10.59 7.05
N ALA A 55 12.78 -9.27 6.97
CA ALA A 55 11.56 -8.71 6.39
C ALA A 55 11.43 -9.17 4.93
N ASP A 56 10.29 -9.77 4.57
CA ASP A 56 10.02 -10.20 3.21
C ASP A 56 10.05 -9.00 2.26
N PRO A 57 10.88 -9.00 1.22
CA PRO A 57 10.96 -7.89 0.26
C PRO A 57 9.66 -7.68 -0.52
N ARG A 58 8.75 -8.66 -0.56
CA ARG A 58 7.45 -8.58 -1.24
C ARG A 58 6.38 -7.92 -0.38
N LYS A 59 6.44 -8.11 0.93
CA LYS A 59 5.40 -7.76 1.89
C LYS A 59 5.42 -6.27 2.20
N GLY A 60 4.32 -5.57 1.95
CA GLY A 60 4.17 -4.14 2.15
C GLY A 60 2.82 -3.75 2.72
N VAL A 61 2.64 -2.46 2.97
CA VAL A 61 1.40 -1.86 3.44
C VAL A 61 1.14 -0.50 2.81
N ALA A 62 -0.12 -0.20 2.53
CA ALA A 62 -0.58 1.17 2.31
C ALA A 62 -0.74 1.86 3.67
N ALA A 63 -0.32 3.12 3.81
CA ALA A 63 -0.29 3.79 5.11
C ALA A 63 -0.57 5.29 5.03
N TRP A 64 -1.32 5.80 5.98
CA TRP A 64 -1.29 7.21 6.37
C TRP A 64 -0.72 7.35 7.77
N ASN A 65 -0.31 8.56 8.14
CA ASN A 65 0.33 8.81 9.42
C ASN A 65 -0.69 8.73 10.58
N PHE A 66 -0.29 8.12 11.68
CA PHE A 66 -1.05 8.03 12.92
C PHE A 66 -0.11 7.83 14.12
N THR A 67 -0.61 8.04 15.33
CA THR A 67 0.19 7.87 16.55
C THR A 67 0.73 6.43 16.66
N GLY A 68 2.05 6.29 16.55
CA GLY A 68 2.73 5.00 16.57
C GLY A 68 2.97 4.37 15.18
N ALA A 69 2.75 5.09 14.07
CA ALA A 69 2.90 4.57 12.71
C ALA A 69 4.26 3.89 12.47
N ARG A 70 5.38 4.51 12.86
CA ARG A 70 6.72 3.92 12.73
C ARG A 70 6.85 2.59 13.48
N LYS A 71 6.32 2.51 14.72
CA LYS A 71 6.31 1.27 15.51
C LYS A 71 5.42 0.21 14.89
N ALA A 72 4.24 0.59 14.42
CA ALA A 72 3.30 -0.31 13.73
C ALA A 72 3.93 -0.88 12.45
N LEU A 73 4.57 -0.03 11.64
CA LEU A 73 5.27 -0.45 10.43
C LEU A 73 6.38 -1.47 10.74
N ARG A 74 7.19 -1.22 11.76
CA ARG A 74 8.20 -2.19 12.22
C ARG A 74 7.57 -3.50 12.69
N LEU A 75 6.49 -3.44 13.48
CA LEU A 75 5.83 -4.64 14.02
C LEU A 75 5.09 -5.45 12.95
N SER A 76 4.63 -4.82 11.87
CA SER A 76 3.96 -5.50 10.76
C SER A 76 4.91 -6.43 9.98
N GLY A 77 6.22 -6.22 10.06
CA GLY A 77 7.20 -6.92 9.24
C GLY A 77 7.14 -6.52 7.76
N ALA A 78 6.48 -5.40 7.43
CA ALA A 78 6.47 -4.89 6.07
C ALA A 78 7.85 -4.35 5.69
N SER A 79 8.35 -4.75 4.52
CA SER A 79 9.62 -4.28 3.96
C SER A 79 9.48 -3.02 3.12
N TRP A 80 8.25 -2.62 2.80
CA TRP A 80 7.96 -1.40 2.07
C TRP A 80 6.57 -0.86 2.42
N PHE A 81 6.38 0.43 2.17
CA PHE A 81 5.10 1.11 2.33
C PHE A 81 4.99 2.29 1.36
N TYR A 82 3.78 2.73 1.12
CA TYR A 82 3.49 3.95 0.36
C TYR A 82 2.32 4.72 1.01
N THR A 83 2.13 5.98 0.60
CA THR A 83 1.20 6.92 1.25
C THR A 83 0.32 7.67 0.25
N TRP A 84 0.14 7.13 -0.95
CA TRP A 84 -0.55 7.79 -2.07
C TRP A 84 0.04 9.17 -2.46
N ALA A 85 1.30 9.42 -2.12
CA ALA A 85 1.97 10.68 -2.37
C ALA A 85 3.42 10.48 -2.81
N ALA A 86 4.04 11.56 -3.29
CA ALA A 86 5.45 11.57 -3.68
C ALA A 86 6.41 11.44 -2.48
N GLY A 87 5.94 11.78 -1.27
CA GLY A 87 6.70 11.71 -0.02
C GLY A 87 5.98 10.88 1.06
N PRO A 88 6.68 10.51 2.14
CA PRO A 88 6.20 9.60 3.18
C PRO A 88 5.19 10.23 4.17
N ASN A 89 4.76 11.46 3.96
CA ASN A 89 3.71 12.14 4.73
C ASN A 89 3.89 12.04 6.26
N GLY A 90 5.13 12.31 6.74
CA GLY A 90 5.47 12.30 8.15
C GLY A 90 5.71 10.90 8.76
N ILE A 91 5.63 9.83 7.98
CA ILE A 91 5.99 8.49 8.44
C ILE A 91 7.49 8.27 8.29
N SER A 92 8.20 8.15 9.42
CA SER A 92 9.61 7.75 9.40
C SER A 92 9.72 6.25 9.18
N ALA A 93 10.41 5.84 8.11
CA ALA A 93 10.67 4.43 7.84
C ALA A 93 11.52 3.79 8.94
N PRO A 94 11.13 2.66 9.54
CA PRO A 94 12.02 1.90 10.40
C PRO A 94 13.09 1.16 9.56
N PRO A 95 14.20 0.72 10.16
CA PRO A 95 15.17 -0.16 9.49
C PRO A 95 14.48 -1.35 8.86
N GLY A 96 14.84 -1.68 7.61
CA GLY A 96 14.26 -2.78 6.83
C GLY A 96 13.01 -2.42 6.04
N ALA A 97 12.37 -1.28 6.28
CA ALA A 97 11.24 -0.82 5.48
C ALA A 97 11.64 0.35 4.57
N ARG A 98 11.17 0.34 3.32
CA ARG A 98 11.43 1.40 2.32
C ARG A 98 10.13 2.07 1.93
N PHE A 99 10.18 3.39 1.81
CA PHE A 99 9.09 4.15 1.22
C PHE A 99 9.13 4.03 -0.32
N VAL A 100 7.96 3.90 -0.95
CA VAL A 100 7.80 3.88 -2.40
C VAL A 100 6.86 5.03 -2.78
N PRO A 101 7.32 6.02 -3.56
CA PRO A 101 6.52 7.17 -3.96
C PRO A 101 5.44 6.81 -4.98
N MET A 102 4.36 7.61 -4.99
CA MET A 102 3.28 7.57 -5.95
C MET A 102 2.99 8.97 -6.52
N ILE A 103 2.69 9.03 -7.80
CA ILE A 103 2.01 10.19 -8.41
C ILE A 103 0.53 9.86 -8.51
N TRP A 104 -0.25 10.38 -7.57
CA TRP A 104 -1.65 9.99 -7.35
C TRP A 104 -2.59 10.29 -8.52
N GLY A 105 -2.45 11.45 -9.14
CA GLY A 105 -3.32 11.90 -10.24
C GLY A 105 -2.73 13.08 -11.00
N SER A 106 -3.51 13.70 -11.89
CA SER A 106 -3.04 14.80 -12.74
C SER A 106 -2.48 15.99 -11.94
N GLY A 107 -3.15 16.37 -10.86
CA GLY A 107 -2.70 17.47 -9.98
C GLY A 107 -1.38 17.21 -9.26
N SER A 108 -0.98 15.93 -9.15
CA SER A 108 0.29 15.54 -8.53
C SER A 108 1.46 15.52 -9.52
N VAL A 109 1.24 15.70 -10.82
CA VAL A 109 2.29 15.72 -11.86
C VAL A 109 2.94 17.10 -11.90
N THR A 110 3.64 17.45 -10.83
CA THR A 110 4.39 18.71 -10.70
C THR A 110 5.90 18.42 -10.62
N SER A 111 6.74 19.40 -11.02
CA SER A 111 8.20 19.27 -10.89
C SER A 111 8.63 19.01 -9.44
N ALA A 112 7.96 19.64 -8.47
CA ALA A 112 8.23 19.43 -7.05
C ALA A 112 7.95 17.98 -6.60
N ASN A 113 6.79 17.42 -6.95
CA ASN A 113 6.47 16.05 -6.59
C ASN A 113 7.34 15.01 -7.32
N LEU A 114 7.68 15.24 -8.57
CA LEU A 114 8.58 14.36 -9.33
C LEU A 114 10.00 14.37 -8.73
N ALA A 115 10.51 15.54 -8.36
CA ALA A 115 11.79 15.67 -7.67
C ALA A 115 11.74 15.03 -6.26
N GLU A 116 10.61 15.20 -5.53
CA GLU A 116 10.41 14.51 -4.24
C GLU A 116 10.48 12.99 -4.41
N ALA A 117 9.75 12.44 -5.38
CA ALA A 117 9.75 11.01 -5.65
C ALA A 117 11.15 10.46 -5.94
N GLN A 118 11.96 11.17 -6.72
CA GLN A 118 13.34 10.78 -7.06
C GLN A 118 14.26 10.68 -5.82
N ARG A 119 14.00 11.45 -4.75
CA ARG A 119 14.76 11.36 -3.49
C ARG A 119 14.51 10.05 -2.72
N HIS A 120 13.42 9.34 -3.01
CA HIS A 120 13.01 8.12 -2.30
C HIS A 120 13.37 6.81 -3.01
N GLY A 121 14.08 6.85 -4.13
CA GLY A 121 14.59 5.64 -4.80
C GLY A 121 14.33 5.59 -6.30
N HIS A 122 14.21 4.37 -6.83
CA HIS A 122 14.18 4.17 -8.28
C HIS A 122 12.82 3.65 -8.78
N ILE A 123 11.82 3.58 -7.94
CA ILE A 123 10.49 3.02 -8.25
C ILE A 123 9.45 4.09 -8.01
N LEU A 124 8.54 4.25 -8.98
CA LEU A 124 7.44 5.20 -8.91
C LEU A 124 6.14 4.48 -9.26
N LEU A 125 5.17 4.54 -8.35
CA LEU A 125 3.81 4.07 -8.61
C LEU A 125 3.07 5.12 -9.46
N GLY A 126 2.29 4.64 -10.43
CA GLY A 126 1.47 5.47 -11.31
C GLY A 126 0.19 5.97 -10.62
N PHE A 127 -0.75 6.45 -11.44
CA PHE A 127 -1.99 7.08 -10.96
C PHE A 127 -2.87 6.09 -10.18
N ASN A 128 -3.51 6.61 -9.12
CA ASN A 128 -4.39 5.85 -8.24
C ASN A 128 -5.82 5.81 -8.79
N GLU A 129 -6.35 4.63 -9.00
CA GLU A 129 -7.74 4.36 -9.42
C GLU A 129 -8.30 5.37 -10.43
N PRO A 130 -7.63 5.54 -11.58
CA PRO A 130 -8.01 6.55 -12.57
C PRO A 130 -9.35 6.23 -13.25
N ASP A 131 -9.82 5.01 -13.11
CA ASP A 131 -11.12 4.52 -13.58
C ASP A 131 -12.29 4.92 -12.70
N MET A 132 -12.04 5.54 -11.53
CA MET A 132 -13.07 5.99 -10.60
C MET A 132 -13.18 7.52 -10.54
N ALA A 133 -14.41 8.03 -10.67
CA ALA A 133 -14.70 9.47 -10.59
C ALA A 133 -14.36 10.10 -9.22
N SER A 134 -14.45 9.30 -8.15
CA SER A 134 -14.11 9.71 -6.78
C SER A 134 -12.61 9.65 -6.45
N GLN A 135 -11.81 9.14 -7.36
CA GLN A 135 -10.36 8.98 -7.23
C GLN A 135 -9.61 9.90 -8.22
N SER A 136 -8.52 9.47 -8.79
CA SER A 136 -7.76 10.36 -9.69
C SER A 136 -8.48 10.73 -10.98
N ASN A 137 -9.55 10.03 -11.36
CA ASN A 137 -10.49 10.37 -12.42
C ASN A 137 -9.81 10.80 -13.73
N LEU A 138 -9.03 9.92 -14.30
CA LEU A 138 -8.31 10.18 -15.54
C LEU A 138 -8.79 9.23 -16.65
N SER A 139 -9.02 9.76 -17.85
CA SER A 139 -9.15 8.89 -19.01
C SER A 139 -7.79 8.25 -19.37
N PRO A 140 -7.77 7.09 -20.03
CA PRO A 140 -6.52 6.50 -20.53
C PRO A 140 -5.70 7.46 -21.40
N SER A 141 -6.35 8.30 -22.22
CA SER A 141 -5.69 9.31 -23.04
C SER A 141 -5.06 10.42 -22.22
N ALA A 142 -5.74 10.92 -21.19
CA ALA A 142 -5.18 11.93 -20.28
C ALA A 142 -3.98 11.39 -19.51
N ALA A 143 -4.07 10.15 -19.00
CA ALA A 143 -2.95 9.49 -18.33
C ALA A 143 -1.74 9.32 -19.27
N LEU A 144 -1.97 8.94 -20.53
CA LEU A 144 -0.91 8.83 -21.55
C LEU A 144 -0.27 10.17 -21.89
N SER A 145 -1.03 11.27 -21.90
CA SER A 145 -0.48 12.61 -22.15
C SER A 145 0.44 13.10 -21.01
N LEU A 146 0.19 12.64 -19.79
CA LEU A 146 1.00 12.97 -18.62
C LEU A 146 2.21 12.03 -18.44
N TRP A 147 2.15 10.81 -19.02
CA TRP A 147 3.12 9.75 -18.80
C TRP A 147 4.59 10.12 -19.12
N PRO A 148 4.90 10.92 -20.18
CA PRO A 148 6.27 11.36 -20.44
C PRO A 148 6.94 12.09 -19.29
N LYS A 149 6.18 12.83 -18.47
CA LYS A 149 6.72 13.52 -17.30
C LYS A 149 7.17 12.55 -16.22
N LEU A 150 6.43 11.45 -16.02
CA LEU A 150 6.83 10.37 -15.10
C LEU A 150 8.06 9.64 -15.67
N GLN A 151 8.11 9.37 -16.97
CA GLN A 151 9.26 8.75 -17.61
C GLN A 151 10.55 9.55 -17.49
N ALA A 152 10.45 10.88 -17.53
CA ALA A 152 11.57 11.81 -17.42
C ALA A 152 12.28 11.72 -16.06
N THR A 153 11.64 11.13 -15.03
CA THR A 153 12.28 10.86 -13.72
C THR A 153 13.40 9.81 -13.82
N GLY A 154 13.43 8.99 -14.87
CA GLY A 154 14.36 7.86 -14.99
C GLY A 154 13.97 6.65 -14.13
N MET A 155 12.95 6.76 -13.28
CA MET A 155 12.53 5.70 -12.35
C MET A 155 11.86 4.53 -13.07
N GLN A 156 11.82 3.35 -12.42
CA GLN A 156 10.99 2.23 -12.85
C GLN A 156 9.53 2.56 -12.55
N LEU A 157 8.67 2.48 -13.57
CA LEU A 157 7.29 2.91 -13.49
C LEU A 157 6.34 1.73 -13.36
N GLY A 158 5.53 1.74 -12.29
CA GLY A 158 4.31 0.94 -12.22
C GLY A 158 3.21 1.57 -13.07
N SER A 159 2.35 0.75 -13.68
CA SER A 159 1.18 1.25 -14.39
C SER A 159 0.30 2.09 -13.47
N PRO A 160 -0.67 2.86 -13.98
CA PRO A 160 -1.80 3.27 -13.15
C PRO A 160 -2.46 2.04 -12.49
N ALA A 161 -2.84 2.16 -11.22
CA ALA A 161 -3.53 1.11 -10.48
C ALA A 161 -5.04 1.32 -10.60
N VAL A 162 -5.72 0.52 -11.43
CA VAL A 162 -7.17 0.56 -11.53
C VAL A 162 -7.84 -0.08 -10.32
N ALA A 163 -9.02 0.42 -9.95
CA ALA A 163 -9.80 -0.12 -8.84
C ALA A 163 -10.30 -1.54 -9.13
N PHE A 164 -10.64 -1.82 -10.39
CA PHE A 164 -11.14 -3.14 -10.82
C PHE A 164 -10.91 -3.37 -12.33
N GLY A 165 -11.13 -4.62 -12.80
CA GLY A 165 -11.13 -4.93 -14.24
C GLY A 165 -9.79 -4.76 -14.94
N ALA A 166 -8.66 -4.87 -14.23
CA ALA A 166 -7.34 -4.84 -14.86
C ALA A 166 -7.15 -5.99 -15.87
N ASP A 167 -7.87 -7.09 -15.70
CA ASP A 167 -7.87 -8.26 -16.56
C ASP A 167 -8.77 -8.09 -17.82
N GLN A 168 -9.63 -7.07 -17.88
CA GLN A 168 -10.67 -6.95 -18.90
C GLN A 168 -10.12 -6.44 -20.24
N PRO A 169 -10.42 -7.14 -21.37
CA PRO A 169 -10.14 -6.64 -22.71
C PRO A 169 -10.93 -5.34 -22.98
N GLY A 170 -10.24 -4.31 -23.47
CA GLY A 170 -10.84 -2.99 -23.74
C GLY A 170 -11.16 -2.18 -22.48
N GLY A 171 -10.86 -2.71 -21.28
CA GLY A 171 -10.97 -1.99 -20.02
C GLY A 171 -10.00 -0.81 -19.91
N TRP A 172 -10.06 -0.07 -18.82
CA TRP A 172 -9.25 1.14 -18.65
C TRP A 172 -7.75 0.84 -18.80
N LEU A 173 -7.24 -0.16 -18.06
CA LEU A 173 -5.83 -0.52 -18.09
C LEU A 173 -5.39 -1.07 -19.45
N ASP A 174 -6.21 -1.88 -20.08
CA ASP A 174 -5.92 -2.43 -21.43
C ASP A 174 -5.76 -1.31 -22.46
N ARG A 175 -6.63 -0.30 -22.45
CA ARG A 175 -6.51 0.89 -23.33
C ARG A 175 -5.27 1.70 -23.04
N PHE A 176 -4.93 1.90 -21.75
CA PHE A 176 -3.70 2.58 -21.35
C PHE A 176 -2.47 1.81 -21.83
N MET A 177 -2.37 0.52 -21.54
CA MET A 177 -1.22 -0.31 -21.89
C MET A 177 -1.02 -0.41 -23.41
N LYS A 178 -2.08 -0.57 -24.19
CA LYS A 178 -2.02 -0.51 -25.67
C LYS A 178 -1.57 0.86 -26.15
N GLY A 179 -2.07 1.93 -25.54
CA GLY A 179 -1.66 3.30 -25.87
C GLY A 179 -0.20 3.60 -25.52
N ALA A 180 0.28 3.10 -24.39
CA ALA A 180 1.68 3.20 -23.97
C ALA A 180 2.59 2.43 -24.92
N HIS A 181 2.22 1.22 -25.29
CA HIS A 181 2.97 0.40 -26.25
C HIS A 181 3.11 1.10 -27.60
N ARG A 182 2.01 1.60 -28.20
CA ARG A 182 2.05 2.32 -29.49
C ARG A 182 2.94 3.58 -29.46
N ARG A 183 3.14 4.19 -28.30
CA ARG A 183 3.98 5.39 -28.11
C ARG A 183 5.41 5.09 -27.68
N GLY A 184 5.77 3.80 -27.53
CA GLY A 184 7.07 3.40 -27.00
C GLY A 184 7.27 3.80 -25.53
N TYR A 185 6.19 3.97 -24.79
CA TYR A 185 6.30 4.36 -23.37
C TYR A 185 6.69 3.19 -22.49
N ARG A 186 7.56 3.47 -21.53
CA ARG A 186 8.03 2.48 -20.57
C ARG A 186 6.98 2.31 -19.44
N VAL A 187 6.55 1.07 -19.24
CA VAL A 187 5.79 0.59 -18.07
C VAL A 187 6.49 -0.68 -17.61
N ASN A 188 7.14 -0.64 -16.46
CA ASN A 188 8.03 -1.72 -16.03
C ASN A 188 7.27 -2.88 -15.37
N PHE A 189 6.20 -2.58 -14.63
CA PHE A 189 5.36 -3.54 -13.93
C PHE A 189 3.91 -3.07 -13.88
N ILE A 190 2.99 -3.99 -13.63
CA ILE A 190 1.57 -3.69 -13.45
C ILE A 190 1.29 -3.45 -11.98
N THR A 191 0.66 -2.33 -11.65
CA THR A 191 0.04 -2.07 -10.35
C THR A 191 -1.46 -2.26 -10.44
N LEU A 192 -2.07 -2.80 -9.38
CA LEU A 192 -3.51 -3.03 -9.34
C LEU A 192 -4.02 -3.13 -7.90
N HIS A 193 -5.33 -2.96 -7.74
CA HIS A 193 -6.05 -3.14 -6.49
C HIS A 193 -7.00 -4.32 -6.58
N TRP A 194 -7.36 -4.89 -5.42
CA TRP A 194 -8.36 -5.92 -5.30
C TRP A 194 -9.06 -5.88 -3.95
N TYR A 195 -10.38 -5.84 -3.97
CA TYR A 195 -11.21 -5.93 -2.78
C TYR A 195 -12.25 -7.03 -2.96
N GLY A 196 -12.30 -7.97 -2.01
CA GLY A 196 -13.18 -9.14 -2.08
C GLY A 196 -14.47 -8.94 -1.29
N GLY A 197 -15.62 -9.17 -1.93
CA GLY A 197 -16.94 -9.12 -1.31
C GLY A 197 -17.41 -10.47 -0.72
N ASP A 198 -16.76 -11.57 -1.07
CA ASP A 198 -17.01 -12.88 -0.48
C ASP A 198 -16.11 -13.09 0.74
N PHE A 199 -16.69 -13.10 1.94
CA PHE A 199 -15.94 -13.22 3.18
C PHE A 199 -15.58 -14.66 3.55
N ARG A 200 -15.91 -15.65 2.72
CA ARG A 200 -15.46 -17.03 2.85
C ARG A 200 -14.00 -17.11 2.37
N THR A 201 -13.09 -17.31 3.29
CA THR A 201 -11.62 -17.24 3.05
C THR A 201 -11.17 -18.01 1.81
N ALA A 202 -11.62 -19.27 1.65
CA ALA A 202 -11.20 -20.10 0.52
C ALA A 202 -11.71 -19.58 -0.84
N ALA A 203 -12.92 -19.00 -0.88
CA ALA A 203 -13.48 -18.38 -2.09
C ALA A 203 -12.71 -17.12 -2.44
N ALA A 204 -12.54 -16.21 -1.48
CA ALA A 204 -11.83 -14.95 -1.68
C ALA A 204 -10.37 -15.16 -2.16
N VAL A 205 -9.66 -16.14 -1.57
CA VAL A 205 -8.29 -16.49 -2.01
C VAL A 205 -8.26 -17.02 -3.45
N ARG A 206 -9.24 -17.83 -3.84
CA ARG A 206 -9.35 -18.31 -5.23
C ARG A 206 -9.63 -17.17 -6.20
N GLU A 207 -10.55 -16.27 -5.86
CA GLU A 207 -10.88 -15.09 -6.68
C GLU A 207 -9.66 -14.20 -6.88
N LEU A 208 -8.97 -13.81 -5.80
CA LEU A 208 -7.75 -13.02 -5.86
C LEU A 208 -6.68 -13.70 -6.75
N LYS A 209 -6.46 -15.00 -6.54
CA LYS A 209 -5.49 -15.77 -7.35
C LYS A 209 -5.87 -15.77 -8.83
N SER A 210 -7.13 -16.02 -9.16
CA SER A 210 -7.63 -16.06 -10.53
C SER A 210 -7.49 -14.69 -11.21
N TYR A 211 -7.81 -13.60 -10.51
CA TYR A 211 -7.64 -12.24 -11.00
C TYR A 211 -6.17 -11.93 -11.31
N LEU A 212 -5.26 -12.18 -10.37
CA LEU A 212 -3.83 -11.96 -10.57
C LEU A 212 -3.28 -12.79 -11.74
N GLN A 213 -3.74 -14.02 -11.89
CA GLN A 213 -3.35 -14.90 -13.01
C GLN A 213 -3.84 -14.35 -14.35
N ALA A 214 -5.08 -13.89 -14.42
CA ALA A 214 -5.66 -13.29 -15.64
C ALA A 214 -4.89 -12.02 -16.05
N VAL A 215 -4.57 -11.15 -15.09
CA VAL A 215 -3.76 -9.95 -15.34
C VAL A 215 -2.37 -10.32 -15.85
N TRP A 216 -1.71 -11.30 -15.23
CA TRP A 216 -0.39 -11.75 -15.69
C TRP A 216 -0.45 -12.38 -17.09
N GLN A 217 -1.45 -13.18 -17.38
CA GLN A 217 -1.64 -13.76 -18.72
C GLN A 217 -1.81 -12.70 -19.79
N ARG A 218 -2.48 -11.59 -19.46
CA ARG A 218 -2.73 -10.47 -20.37
C ARG A 218 -1.48 -9.64 -20.66
N TYR A 219 -0.74 -9.24 -19.65
CA TYR A 219 0.32 -8.25 -19.80
C TYR A 219 1.74 -8.84 -19.79
N ARG A 220 1.93 -10.03 -19.28
CA ARG A 220 3.23 -10.71 -19.14
C ARG A 220 4.31 -9.83 -18.49
N LYS A 221 3.89 -8.98 -17.55
CA LYS A 221 4.75 -8.09 -16.76
C LYS A 221 4.68 -8.47 -15.28
N PRO A 222 5.74 -8.21 -14.49
CA PRO A 222 5.68 -8.36 -13.04
C PRO A 222 4.49 -7.60 -12.47
N ILE A 223 3.84 -8.15 -11.44
CA ILE A 223 2.68 -7.54 -10.78
C ILE A 223 3.06 -7.03 -9.39
N TRP A 224 2.55 -5.86 -9.05
CA TRP A 224 2.48 -5.32 -7.70
C TRP A 224 1.00 -5.14 -7.33
N LEU A 225 0.53 -5.90 -6.36
CA LEU A 225 -0.78 -5.72 -5.76
C LEU A 225 -0.67 -4.64 -4.69
N THR A 226 -0.99 -3.40 -5.04
CA THR A 226 -0.73 -2.24 -4.19
C THR A 226 -1.79 -2.00 -3.14
N GLU A 227 -3.00 -2.53 -3.33
CA GLU A 227 -4.05 -2.59 -2.30
C GLU A 227 -4.79 -3.90 -2.38
N TYR A 228 -5.02 -4.53 -1.23
CA TYR A 228 -5.98 -5.63 -1.13
C TYR A 228 -6.49 -5.83 0.30
N ALA A 229 -7.76 -6.16 0.41
CA ALA A 229 -8.43 -6.56 1.65
C ALA A 229 -9.78 -7.23 1.34
N LEU A 230 -10.45 -7.77 2.36
CA LEU A 230 -11.88 -8.09 2.24
C LEU A 230 -12.70 -6.85 2.58
N THR A 231 -13.43 -6.36 1.60
CA THR A 231 -14.44 -5.32 1.73
C THR A 231 -15.42 -5.47 0.58
N ASP A 232 -16.72 -5.53 0.89
CA ASP A 232 -17.78 -5.55 -0.11
C ASP A 232 -18.24 -4.12 -0.41
N PHE A 233 -17.62 -3.52 -1.42
CA PHE A 233 -18.03 -2.22 -1.95
C PHE A 233 -19.25 -2.30 -2.89
N GLY A 234 -19.74 -3.49 -3.21
CA GLY A 234 -20.99 -3.67 -3.96
C GLY A 234 -22.23 -3.40 -3.11
N ALA A 235 -22.09 -3.41 -1.80
CA ALA A 235 -23.14 -3.03 -0.85
C ALA A 235 -23.09 -1.53 -0.51
N SER A 236 -24.25 -0.95 -0.18
CA SER A 236 -24.35 0.43 0.31
C SER A 236 -25.15 0.45 1.61
N PRO A 237 -24.56 0.78 2.77
CA PRO A 237 -23.13 1.06 2.99
C PRO A 237 -22.23 -0.17 2.71
N ALA A 238 -20.93 0.05 2.51
CA ALA A 238 -19.95 -1.01 2.35
C ALA A 238 -19.99 -2.00 3.52
N ARG A 239 -19.85 -3.29 3.23
CA ARG A 239 -19.83 -4.34 4.24
C ARG A 239 -18.41 -4.82 4.49
N TYR A 240 -18.15 -5.19 5.73
CA TYR A 240 -16.86 -5.69 6.17
C TYR A 240 -17.01 -7.09 6.78
N PRO A 241 -15.99 -7.96 6.65
CA PRO A 241 -15.97 -9.24 7.35
C PRO A 241 -15.84 -9.03 8.87
N THR A 242 -16.03 -10.08 9.64
CA THR A 242 -15.62 -10.11 11.04
C THR A 242 -14.10 -10.01 11.18
N TRP A 243 -13.61 -9.62 12.34
CA TRP A 243 -12.17 -9.58 12.63
C TRP A 243 -11.48 -10.93 12.41
N SER A 244 -12.16 -12.03 12.74
CA SER A 244 -11.64 -13.39 12.53
C SER A 244 -11.58 -13.77 11.05
N GLN A 245 -12.59 -13.41 10.26
CA GLN A 245 -12.59 -13.67 8.82
C GLN A 245 -11.48 -12.86 8.12
N GLN A 246 -11.30 -11.59 8.50
CA GLN A 246 -10.22 -10.77 7.96
C GLN A 246 -8.84 -11.36 8.28
N ALA A 247 -8.62 -11.78 9.54
CA ALA A 247 -7.37 -12.41 9.96
C ALA A 247 -7.11 -13.73 9.23
N ALA A 248 -8.14 -14.57 9.05
CA ALA A 248 -8.04 -15.82 8.29
C ALA A 248 -7.68 -15.56 6.83
N PHE A 249 -8.29 -14.52 6.21
CA PHE A 249 -7.96 -14.13 4.85
C PHE A 249 -6.53 -13.60 4.74
N VAL A 250 -6.05 -12.77 5.68
CA VAL A 250 -4.65 -12.32 5.73
C VAL A 250 -3.72 -13.53 5.69
N THR A 251 -3.91 -14.51 6.57
CA THR A 251 -3.04 -15.69 6.66
C THR A 251 -3.05 -16.50 5.36
N ALA A 252 -4.22 -16.79 4.82
CA ALA A 252 -4.36 -17.63 3.64
C ALA A 252 -3.91 -16.92 2.35
N SER A 253 -4.25 -15.62 2.21
CA SER A 253 -3.87 -14.83 1.04
C SER A 253 -2.36 -14.58 0.98
N THR A 254 -1.72 -14.21 2.08
CA THR A 254 -0.25 -14.02 2.09
C THR A 254 0.48 -15.31 1.74
N ALA A 255 0.07 -16.45 2.29
CA ALA A 255 0.65 -17.75 1.93
C ALA A 255 0.46 -18.10 0.44
N MET A 256 -0.65 -17.72 -0.18
CA MET A 256 -0.90 -17.88 -1.61
C MET A 256 -0.03 -16.91 -2.44
N LEU A 257 0.00 -15.63 -2.06
CA LEU A 257 0.74 -14.58 -2.79
C LEU A 257 2.24 -14.87 -2.86
N GLU A 258 2.84 -15.42 -1.80
CA GLU A 258 4.25 -15.81 -1.76
C GLU A 258 4.62 -16.88 -2.81
N ARG A 259 3.65 -17.69 -3.22
CA ARG A 259 3.87 -18.78 -4.20
C ARG A 259 3.73 -18.33 -5.66
N LEU A 260 3.30 -17.07 -5.92
CA LEU A 260 3.10 -16.57 -7.27
C LEU A 260 4.43 -16.01 -7.84
N PRO A 261 5.03 -16.63 -8.87
CA PRO A 261 6.34 -16.21 -9.37
C PRO A 261 6.31 -14.86 -10.09
N TYR A 262 5.15 -14.45 -10.60
CA TYR A 262 4.94 -13.19 -11.30
C TYR A 262 4.54 -12.03 -10.38
N LEU A 263 4.17 -12.31 -9.13
CA LEU A 263 3.90 -11.28 -8.13
C LEU A 263 5.20 -10.88 -7.46
N ARG A 264 5.58 -9.62 -7.60
CA ARG A 264 6.84 -9.11 -7.03
C ARG A 264 6.63 -8.41 -5.69
N ARG A 265 5.48 -7.75 -5.51
CA ARG A 265 5.12 -7.08 -4.25
C ARG A 265 3.61 -7.10 -4.02
N TYR A 266 3.22 -7.07 -2.76
CA TYR A 266 1.84 -6.87 -2.34
C TYR A 266 1.79 -5.95 -1.13
N ALA A 267 0.74 -5.13 -1.01
CA ALA A 267 0.53 -4.25 0.13
C ALA A 267 -0.90 -4.40 0.66
N TRP A 268 -0.98 -4.67 1.94
CA TRP A 268 -2.27 -4.72 2.63
C TRP A 268 -2.86 -3.32 2.77
N PHE A 269 -4.15 -3.17 2.57
CA PHE A 269 -4.90 -1.95 2.83
C PHE A 269 -5.68 -2.08 4.15
N ALA A 270 -5.26 -1.38 5.26
CA ALA A 270 -4.12 -0.50 5.36
C ALA A 270 -3.38 -0.74 6.69
N LEU A 271 -2.22 -0.10 6.88
CA LEU A 271 -1.49 -0.17 8.16
C LEU A 271 -2.31 0.38 9.33
N PRO A 272 -2.87 1.62 9.29
CA PRO A 272 -3.70 2.13 10.37
C PRO A 272 -5.10 1.53 10.36
N SER A 273 -5.69 1.44 11.53
CA SER A 273 -7.09 1.09 11.76
C SER A 273 -7.79 2.25 12.44
N ASN A 274 -8.80 2.78 11.81
CA ASN A 274 -9.69 3.79 12.37
C ASN A 274 -11.11 3.22 12.59
N SER A 275 -12.01 4.02 13.11
CA SER A 275 -13.39 3.60 13.40
C SER A 275 -14.26 3.45 12.15
N THR A 276 -13.84 4.01 11.03
CA THR A 276 -14.61 4.04 9.77
C THR A 276 -14.21 2.95 8.77
N ASP A 277 -13.02 2.35 8.93
CA ASP A 277 -12.47 1.38 7.97
C ASP A 277 -12.88 -0.07 8.29
N GLY A 278 -13.90 -0.27 9.09
CA GLY A 278 -14.35 -1.62 9.47
C GLY A 278 -13.22 -2.44 10.08
N THR A 279 -12.95 -3.62 9.50
CA THR A 279 -11.97 -4.58 10.01
C THR A 279 -10.67 -4.66 9.20
N VAL A 280 -10.45 -3.75 8.24
CA VAL A 280 -9.29 -3.84 7.32
C VAL A 280 -7.97 -3.41 7.96
N GLY A 281 -7.99 -2.42 8.84
CA GLY A 281 -6.78 -1.86 9.43
C GLY A 281 -5.99 -2.82 10.29
N LEU A 282 -4.65 -2.80 10.16
CA LEU A 282 -3.76 -3.69 10.89
C LEU A 282 -3.45 -3.20 12.32
N TYR A 283 -3.32 -1.90 12.53
CA TYR A 283 -2.90 -1.33 13.81
C TYR A 283 -3.73 -0.12 14.22
N ARG A 284 -4.22 -0.12 15.45
CA ARG A 284 -4.82 1.03 16.11
C ARG A 284 -3.75 1.99 16.64
N SER A 285 -4.16 3.20 17.02
CA SER A 285 -3.30 4.20 17.69
C SER A 285 -2.43 3.56 18.79
N GLY A 286 -1.17 4.02 18.92
CA GLY A 286 -0.18 3.44 19.83
C GLY A 286 0.40 2.11 19.34
N ALA A 287 0.20 1.75 18.07
CA ALA A 287 0.67 0.51 17.46
C ALA A 287 0.11 -0.77 18.11
N ARG A 288 -1.15 -0.74 18.50
CA ARG A 288 -1.87 -1.92 19.00
C ARG A 288 -2.41 -2.73 17.83
N ALA A 289 -1.94 -3.96 17.68
CA ALA A 289 -2.37 -4.84 16.59
C ALA A 289 -3.86 -5.18 16.67
N THR A 290 -4.53 -5.23 15.53
CA THR A 290 -5.84 -5.88 15.37
C THR A 290 -5.65 -7.38 15.14
N ALA A 291 -6.72 -8.15 15.01
CA ALA A 291 -6.62 -9.56 14.63
C ALA A 291 -5.92 -9.71 13.25
N ALA A 292 -6.30 -8.88 12.27
CA ALA A 292 -5.64 -8.84 10.96
C ALA A 292 -4.15 -8.43 11.08
N GLY A 293 -3.83 -7.44 11.93
CA GLY A 293 -2.45 -7.02 12.19
C GLY A 293 -1.58 -8.11 12.81
N SER A 294 -2.15 -8.89 13.74
CA SER A 294 -1.48 -10.04 14.33
C SER A 294 -1.21 -11.14 13.30
N ALA A 295 -2.21 -11.46 12.47
CA ALA A 295 -2.07 -12.43 11.37
C ALA A 295 -1.03 -11.95 10.34
N PHE A 296 -1.07 -10.67 9.96
CA PHE A 296 -0.12 -10.11 8.99
C PHE A 296 1.33 -10.12 9.50
N ARG A 297 1.53 -9.81 10.78
CA ARG A 297 2.85 -9.90 11.42
C ARG A 297 3.42 -11.31 11.37
N LEU A 298 2.58 -12.33 11.61
CA LEU A 298 2.97 -13.73 11.64
C LEU A 298 3.05 -14.38 10.25
N ALA A 299 2.54 -13.71 9.21
CA ALA A 299 2.61 -14.20 7.85
C ALA A 299 4.09 -14.42 7.45
N PRO A 300 4.40 -15.59 6.84
CA PRO A 300 5.78 -15.93 6.52
C PRO A 300 6.39 -14.88 5.60
N GLY A 301 7.59 -14.42 5.97
CA GLY A 301 8.48 -13.69 5.10
C GLY A 301 9.46 -14.68 4.44
N ARG A 302 9.59 -14.68 3.12
CA ARG A 302 10.64 -15.38 2.37
C ARG A 302 11.59 -14.39 1.73
#